data_e22a55681bc627cf79ffafefa64cd6ef
#
_entry.id   e22a55681bc627cf79ffafefa64cd6ef
#
_cell.length_a   1.000
_cell.length_b   1.000
_cell.length_c   1.000
_cell.angle_alpha   90.00
_cell.angle_beta   90.00
_cell.angle_gamma   90.00
#
_symmetry.space_group_name_H-M   'P 1'
#
loop_
_entity.id
_entity.type
_entity.pdbx_description
1 polymer ?
#
loop_
_entity_poly.entity_id
_entity_poly.type
_entity_poly.pdbx_seq_one_letter_code
_entity_poly.pdbx_strand_id
1 'polypeptide(L)'
;MKKLVTLTLILSSFLVFSQTTKEFVDNVVNEVESNSKLEQLAHELFDVIGPRLVGTPQMKQAHDWAIKKYESWGIEAYNHEWGKWRGWERGVTHVDLIEPRLRTLVGRQLAWSPSTGKKGLQAEVTKIPLVENKDQFSEWLETVKGKFVLVSQKEITGRTDSQWEEYATEESFEKMKKTRDELTDQWYNSLRNTGYGYRDINSAIEDAGAVGLISSRWSKAFGANKVFSAGTEKIPNVDLNLEDYTMLYRLVENNQKPVIKVIATSKEHGDVPTFNTIGMIKGVEKPEEYVMLSAHFDSWDGGQGTTDNGTGSIVMLEAMRILKKLYPNPKRTIMVGHWGSEEQGLNGSRAFVEDYPEIVDNIQALFNQDNGTGRVVDLSGSGFLHSYDY
;
A
#
# COMPACT_ATOMS: atom_id res chain seq x y z
N MET A 1 26.77 -81.30 -16.71
CA MET A 1 25.63 -80.66 -15.95
C MET A 1 25.83 -79.15 -15.99
N LYS A 2 25.17 -78.48 -16.92
CA LYS A 2 25.20 -76.98 -17.07
C LYS A 2 24.09 -76.42 -16.27
N LYS A 3 24.39 -75.60 -15.27
CA LYS A 3 23.39 -74.85 -14.53
C LYS A 3 23.06 -73.56 -15.32
N LEU A 4 21.81 -73.45 -15.75
CA LEU A 4 21.23 -72.25 -16.38
C LEU A 4 20.81 -71.31 -15.25
N VAL A 5 21.47 -70.18 -15.18
CA VAL A 5 21.05 -69.08 -14.24
C VAL A 5 20.13 -68.15 -15.02
N THR A 6 18.84 -68.23 -14.73
CA THR A 6 17.86 -67.34 -15.31
C THR A 6 17.86 -66.03 -14.51
N LEU A 7 18.38 -64.96 -15.10
CA LEU A 7 18.36 -63.62 -14.55
C LEU A 7 16.98 -62.97 -14.87
N THR A 8 16.09 -62.92 -13.89
CA THR A 8 14.81 -62.25 -14.02
C THR A 8 15.02 -60.76 -13.83
N LEU A 9 15.05 -60.00 -14.91
CA LEU A 9 15.00 -58.53 -14.86
C LEU A 9 13.58 -58.13 -14.49
N ILE A 10 13.41 -57.64 -13.26
CA ILE A 10 12.20 -56.92 -12.84
C ILE A 10 12.28 -55.53 -13.44
N LEU A 11 11.65 -55.31 -14.58
CA LEU A 11 11.35 -53.98 -15.10
C LEU A 11 10.22 -53.43 -14.24
N SER A 12 10.57 -52.66 -13.22
CA SER A 12 9.61 -51.78 -12.57
C SER A 12 9.34 -50.61 -13.53
N SER A 13 8.33 -50.79 -14.37
CA SER A 13 7.76 -49.70 -15.14
C SER A 13 7.12 -48.71 -14.14
N PHE A 14 7.79 -47.62 -13.88
CA PHE A 14 7.15 -46.44 -13.31
C PHE A 14 6.17 -45.93 -14.35
N LEU A 15 4.89 -46.26 -14.20
CA LEU A 15 3.79 -45.61 -14.88
C LEU A 15 3.72 -44.20 -14.32
N VAL A 16 4.39 -43.28 -14.99
CA VAL A 16 4.15 -41.84 -14.78
C VAL A 16 2.78 -41.58 -15.40
N PHE A 17 1.74 -41.56 -14.54
CA PHE A 17 0.44 -41.02 -14.94
C PHE A 17 0.63 -39.55 -15.16
N SER A 18 0.74 -39.11 -16.41
CA SER A 18 0.62 -37.72 -16.78
C SER A 18 -0.82 -37.31 -16.50
N GLN A 19 -1.03 -36.50 -15.46
CA GLN A 19 -2.31 -35.91 -15.16
C GLN A 19 -2.75 -35.02 -16.34
N THR A 20 -3.99 -35.17 -16.79
CA THR A 20 -4.51 -34.30 -17.86
C THR A 20 -4.64 -32.88 -17.34
N THR A 21 -4.52 -31.86 -18.22
CA THR A 21 -4.72 -30.45 -17.84
C THR A 21 -6.06 -30.24 -17.14
N LYS A 22 -7.13 -30.89 -17.64
CA LYS A 22 -8.46 -30.78 -17.03
C LYS A 22 -8.47 -31.35 -15.61
N GLU A 23 -7.92 -32.55 -15.40
CA GLU A 23 -7.85 -33.19 -14.09
C GLU A 23 -7.05 -32.35 -13.09
N PHE A 24 -5.94 -31.74 -13.54
CA PHE A 24 -5.16 -30.82 -12.71
C PHE A 24 -5.98 -29.60 -12.29
N VAL A 25 -6.68 -28.97 -13.23
CA VAL A 25 -7.56 -27.81 -12.94
C VAL A 25 -8.67 -28.19 -11.96
N ASP A 26 -9.34 -29.35 -12.18
CA ASP A 26 -10.39 -29.84 -11.28
C ASP A 26 -9.84 -30.07 -9.85
N ASN A 27 -8.63 -30.59 -9.71
CA ASN A 27 -7.97 -30.77 -8.42
C ASN A 27 -7.61 -29.44 -7.75
N VAL A 28 -7.16 -28.44 -8.51
CA VAL A 28 -6.90 -27.08 -7.99
C VAL A 28 -8.19 -26.47 -7.48
N VAL A 29 -9.28 -26.53 -8.26
CA VAL A 29 -10.61 -26.02 -7.84
C VAL A 29 -11.07 -26.70 -6.55
N ASN A 30 -11.01 -28.04 -6.49
CA ASN A 30 -11.39 -28.78 -5.30
C ASN A 30 -10.55 -28.42 -4.07
N GLU A 31 -9.25 -28.18 -4.24
CA GLU A 31 -8.37 -27.76 -3.14
C GLU A 31 -8.71 -26.35 -2.65
N VAL A 32 -9.01 -25.43 -3.56
CA VAL A 32 -9.47 -24.06 -3.21
C VAL A 32 -10.79 -24.10 -2.47
N GLU A 33 -11.77 -24.86 -2.96
CA GLU A 33 -13.10 -24.92 -2.35
C GLU A 33 -13.12 -25.61 -0.98
N SER A 34 -12.28 -26.64 -0.80
CA SER A 34 -12.33 -27.50 0.39
C SER A 34 -11.29 -27.19 1.44
N ASN A 35 -10.14 -26.62 1.07
CA ASN A 35 -8.96 -26.51 1.94
C ASN A 35 -8.26 -25.15 1.85
N SER A 36 -8.88 -24.12 1.29
CA SER A 36 -8.31 -22.78 1.18
C SER A 36 -7.77 -22.26 2.51
N LYS A 37 -6.62 -21.60 2.44
CA LYS A 37 -6.00 -20.91 3.58
C LYS A 37 -6.11 -19.39 3.48
N LEU A 38 -6.81 -18.87 2.48
CA LEU A 38 -6.89 -17.43 2.22
C LEU A 38 -7.42 -16.65 3.43
N GLU A 39 -8.48 -17.10 4.10
CA GLU A 39 -9.03 -16.41 5.28
C GLU A 39 -8.02 -16.39 6.44
N GLN A 40 -7.34 -17.52 6.69
CA GLN A 40 -6.30 -17.59 7.72
C GLN A 40 -5.12 -16.67 7.38
N LEU A 41 -4.65 -16.70 6.13
CA LEU A 41 -3.54 -15.86 5.66
C LEU A 41 -3.93 -14.37 5.75
N ALA A 42 -5.16 -14.03 5.35
CA ALA A 42 -5.70 -12.69 5.45
C ALA A 42 -5.72 -12.19 6.91
N HIS A 43 -6.27 -12.98 7.83
CA HIS A 43 -6.30 -12.65 9.25
C HIS A 43 -4.88 -12.41 9.80
N GLU A 44 -3.95 -13.33 9.54
CA GLU A 44 -2.58 -13.20 10.04
C GLU A 44 -1.85 -11.98 9.46
N LEU A 45 -2.00 -11.72 8.15
CA LEU A 45 -1.30 -10.60 7.49
C LEU A 45 -1.95 -9.25 7.77
N PHE A 46 -3.29 -9.16 7.76
CA PHE A 46 -3.98 -7.87 7.82
C PHE A 46 -4.36 -7.46 9.25
N ASP A 47 -4.82 -8.42 10.06
CA ASP A 47 -5.29 -8.11 11.41
C ASP A 47 -4.17 -8.21 12.46
N VAL A 48 -3.26 -9.20 12.31
CA VAL A 48 -2.20 -9.43 13.29
C VAL A 48 -0.94 -8.63 12.98
N ILE A 49 -0.46 -8.62 11.72
CA ILE A 49 0.72 -7.85 11.30
C ILE A 49 0.31 -6.41 10.97
N GLY A 50 -0.69 -6.24 10.12
CA GLY A 50 -1.24 -4.93 9.75
C GLY A 50 -0.49 -4.25 8.60
N PRO A 51 -0.41 -2.90 8.62
CA PRO A 51 0.22 -2.13 7.55
C PRO A 51 1.71 -2.46 7.41
N ARG A 52 2.17 -2.55 6.17
CA ARG A 52 3.50 -3.04 5.79
C ARG A 52 4.30 -1.98 5.05
N LEU A 53 4.36 -0.77 5.64
CA LEU A 53 5.15 0.32 5.07
C LEU A 53 6.64 -0.04 5.08
N VAL A 54 7.34 0.27 3.98
CA VAL A 54 8.79 0.05 3.90
C VAL A 54 9.53 0.73 5.05
N GLY A 55 10.50 0.04 5.61
CA GLY A 55 11.29 0.51 6.76
C GLY A 55 10.59 0.41 8.12
N THR A 56 9.40 -0.21 8.20
CA THR A 56 8.72 -0.45 9.48
C THR A 56 9.03 -1.82 10.06
N PRO A 57 8.95 -1.99 11.39
CA PRO A 57 9.03 -3.30 12.02
C PRO A 57 7.99 -4.29 11.50
N GLN A 58 6.77 -3.82 11.19
CA GLN A 58 5.68 -4.63 10.64
C GLN A 58 6.02 -5.19 9.26
N MET A 59 6.68 -4.40 8.39
CA MET A 59 7.13 -4.90 7.09
C MET A 59 8.15 -6.03 7.26
N LYS A 60 9.13 -5.87 8.16
CA LYS A 60 10.09 -6.94 8.47
C LYS A 60 9.39 -8.19 9.02
N GLN A 61 8.42 -8.01 9.91
CA GLN A 61 7.62 -9.11 10.45
C GLN A 61 6.83 -9.84 9.37
N ALA A 62 6.29 -9.12 8.38
CA ALA A 62 5.59 -9.71 7.25
C ALA A 62 6.52 -10.58 6.39
N HIS A 63 7.72 -10.10 6.07
CA HIS A 63 8.73 -10.89 5.36
C HIS A 63 9.09 -12.17 6.11
N ASP A 64 9.36 -12.09 7.41
CA ASP A 64 9.68 -13.26 8.23
C ASP A 64 8.51 -14.23 8.37
N TRP A 65 7.28 -13.72 8.41
CA TRP A 65 6.07 -14.52 8.41
C TRP A 65 5.90 -15.29 7.10
N ALA A 66 6.10 -14.63 5.95
CA ALA A 66 5.97 -15.28 4.65
C ALA A 66 6.97 -16.42 4.48
N ILE A 67 8.24 -16.23 4.90
CA ILE A 67 9.24 -17.32 4.91
C ILE A 67 8.75 -18.50 5.73
N LYS A 68 8.30 -18.28 6.97
CA LYS A 68 7.79 -19.35 7.84
C LYS A 68 6.60 -20.09 7.23
N LYS A 69 5.72 -19.39 6.49
CA LYS A 69 4.62 -20.03 5.76
C LYS A 69 5.15 -20.95 4.68
N TYR A 70 6.07 -20.48 3.83
CA TYR A 70 6.68 -21.28 2.78
C TYR A 70 7.41 -22.50 3.34
N GLU A 71 8.25 -22.31 4.35
CA GLU A 71 8.95 -23.40 5.03
C GLU A 71 8.00 -24.47 5.58
N SER A 72 6.86 -24.03 6.18
CA SER A 72 5.85 -24.96 6.73
C SER A 72 5.18 -25.82 5.65
N TRP A 73 5.21 -25.38 4.40
CA TRP A 73 4.70 -26.12 3.24
C TRP A 73 5.82 -26.89 2.48
N GLY A 74 7.07 -26.85 2.98
CA GLY A 74 8.22 -27.47 2.32
C GLY A 74 8.65 -26.74 1.05
N ILE A 75 8.41 -25.43 0.97
CA ILE A 75 8.85 -24.54 -0.09
C ILE A 75 10.11 -23.82 0.41
N GLU A 76 11.17 -23.83 -0.39
CA GLU A 76 12.38 -23.07 -0.12
C GLU A 76 12.08 -21.57 -0.24
N ALA A 77 12.49 -20.77 0.77
CA ALA A 77 12.26 -19.34 0.73
C ALA A 77 13.38 -18.55 1.43
N TYR A 78 13.61 -17.34 0.97
CA TYR A 78 14.60 -16.43 1.56
C TYR A 78 14.19 -14.97 1.39
N ASN A 79 14.76 -14.10 2.22
CA ASN A 79 14.68 -12.66 2.06
C ASN A 79 15.88 -12.17 1.24
N HIS A 80 15.60 -11.57 0.07
CA HIS A 80 16.56 -10.83 -0.72
C HIS A 80 16.68 -9.41 -0.14
N GLU A 81 17.78 -9.09 0.53
CA GLU A 81 18.07 -7.72 1.00
C GLU A 81 18.48 -6.86 -0.19
N TRP A 82 17.66 -5.88 -0.55
CA TRP A 82 17.88 -5.04 -1.73
C TRP A 82 18.38 -3.63 -1.39
N GLY A 83 18.43 -3.26 -0.13
CA GLY A 83 18.93 -1.94 0.26
C GLY A 83 18.54 -1.55 1.68
N LYS A 84 18.49 -0.26 1.93
CA LYS A 84 18.11 0.34 3.19
C LYS A 84 17.08 1.43 3.00
N TRP A 85 16.25 1.64 4.01
CA TRP A 85 15.24 2.69 4.04
C TRP A 85 15.16 3.34 5.42
N ARG A 86 14.63 4.58 5.48
CA ARG A 86 14.34 5.26 6.75
C ARG A 86 13.42 4.40 7.61
N GLY A 87 13.94 3.93 8.73
CA GLY A 87 13.21 3.14 9.70
C GLY A 87 12.27 4.01 10.53
N TRP A 88 10.99 3.66 10.56
CA TRP A 88 9.97 4.43 11.27
C TRP A 88 8.91 3.50 11.85
N GLU A 89 8.38 3.87 13.01
CA GLU A 89 7.33 3.10 13.69
C GLU A 89 6.26 4.06 14.20
N ARG A 90 5.01 3.77 13.85
CA ARG A 90 3.84 4.52 14.30
C ARG A 90 3.56 4.24 15.77
N GLY A 91 3.25 5.29 16.53
CA GLY A 91 2.63 5.19 17.84
C GLY A 91 1.13 5.54 17.80
N VAL A 92 0.65 6.25 18.80
CA VAL A 92 -0.75 6.68 18.88
C VAL A 92 -0.97 8.02 18.20
N THR A 93 -2.19 8.23 17.71
CA THR A 93 -2.67 9.54 17.22
C THR A 93 -3.97 9.89 17.91
N HIS A 94 -3.99 11.01 18.62
CA HIS A 94 -5.19 11.62 19.22
C HIS A 94 -5.25 13.08 18.83
N VAL A 95 -6.41 13.52 18.38
CA VAL A 95 -6.66 14.92 18.02
C VAL A 95 -7.94 15.36 18.69
N ASP A 96 -7.85 16.44 19.48
CA ASP A 96 -9.01 17.02 20.14
C ASP A 96 -9.14 18.49 19.75
N LEU A 97 -10.35 18.91 19.38
CA LEU A 97 -10.76 20.30 19.39
C LEU A 97 -10.91 20.74 20.86
N ILE A 98 -10.23 21.79 21.25
CA ILE A 98 -10.28 22.36 22.59
C ILE A 98 -11.20 23.58 22.62
N GLU A 99 -11.03 24.48 21.65
CA GLU A 99 -11.84 25.69 21.49
C GLU A 99 -12.48 25.69 20.09
N PRO A 100 -13.74 26.14 19.93
CA PRO A 100 -14.62 26.76 20.93
C PRO A 100 -15.39 25.76 21.81
N ARG A 101 -15.23 24.49 21.64
CA ARG A 101 -15.84 23.42 22.46
C ARG A 101 -15.03 22.14 22.38
N LEU A 102 -15.05 21.35 23.45
CA LEU A 102 -14.34 20.07 23.46
C LEU A 102 -15.00 19.04 22.51
N ARG A 103 -14.18 18.39 21.66
CA ARG A 103 -14.58 17.30 20.79
C ARG A 103 -13.36 16.51 20.32
N THR A 104 -13.40 15.19 20.42
CA THR A 104 -12.42 14.32 19.76
C THR A 104 -12.65 14.28 18.26
N LEU A 105 -11.56 14.44 17.50
CA LEU A 105 -11.55 14.43 16.04
C LEU A 105 -10.93 13.12 15.55
N VAL A 106 -11.44 12.58 14.45
CA VAL A 106 -10.91 11.37 13.85
C VAL A 106 -9.74 11.72 12.95
N GLY A 107 -8.55 11.35 13.39
CA GLY A 107 -7.32 11.68 12.68
C GLY A 107 -6.25 10.60 12.75
N ARG A 108 -5.31 10.69 11.83
CA ARG A 108 -4.20 9.74 11.69
C ARG A 108 -2.93 10.48 11.31
N GLN A 109 -1.84 10.20 12.02
CA GLN A 109 -0.50 10.67 11.63
C GLN A 109 -0.13 10.06 10.28
N LEU A 110 0.46 10.83 9.38
CA LEU A 110 0.92 10.31 8.09
C LEU A 110 2.26 9.55 8.24
N ALA A 111 2.55 8.69 7.27
CA ALA A 111 3.78 7.90 7.25
C ALA A 111 5.03 8.81 7.33
N TRP A 112 6.02 8.39 8.10
CA TRP A 112 7.27 9.12 8.37
C TRP A 112 7.11 10.53 8.97
N SER A 113 5.91 10.87 9.46
CA SER A 113 5.70 12.13 10.14
C SER A 113 6.45 12.18 11.47
N PRO A 114 7.09 13.31 11.80
CA PRO A 114 7.69 13.54 13.10
C PRO A 114 6.70 13.40 14.26
N SER A 115 7.21 13.00 15.42
CA SER A 115 6.44 12.88 16.66
C SER A 115 6.18 14.23 17.31
N THR A 116 4.97 14.40 17.89
CA THR A 116 4.68 15.53 18.83
C THR A 116 5.31 15.34 20.22
N GLY A 117 5.87 14.14 20.47
CA GLY A 117 6.15 13.68 21.83
C GLY A 117 4.88 13.34 22.63
N LYS A 118 5.07 12.72 23.79
CA LYS A 118 3.97 12.18 24.63
C LYS A 118 3.02 13.25 25.18
N LYS A 119 3.49 14.49 25.36
CA LYS A 119 2.66 15.59 25.88
C LYS A 119 1.75 16.18 24.80
N GLY A 120 2.09 15.95 23.51
CA GLY A 120 1.40 16.56 22.39
C GLY A 120 1.69 18.06 22.23
N LEU A 121 1.05 18.64 21.23
CA LEU A 121 1.09 20.07 20.90
C LEU A 121 -0.32 20.62 20.97
N GLN A 122 -0.48 21.82 21.52
CA GLN A 122 -1.76 22.53 21.55
C GLN A 122 -1.56 23.92 20.96
N ALA A 123 -2.34 24.26 19.92
CA ALA A 123 -2.22 25.55 19.26
C ALA A 123 -3.50 25.93 18.50
N GLU A 124 -3.60 27.20 18.14
CA GLU A 124 -4.59 27.72 17.22
C GLU A 124 -4.42 27.12 15.82
N VAL A 125 -5.53 26.96 15.11
CA VAL A 125 -5.55 26.47 13.73
C VAL A 125 -5.74 27.63 12.77
N THR A 126 -4.95 27.67 11.71
CA THR A 126 -5.15 28.54 10.54
C THR A 126 -5.25 27.69 9.26
N LYS A 127 -5.44 28.30 8.11
CA LYS A 127 -5.51 27.62 6.82
C LYS A 127 -4.70 28.35 5.75
N ILE A 128 -4.25 27.62 4.72
CA ILE A 128 -3.68 28.24 3.52
C ILE A 128 -4.77 29.13 2.88
N PRO A 129 -4.48 30.41 2.61
CA PRO A 129 -5.40 31.29 1.90
C PRO A 129 -5.40 30.98 0.40
N LEU A 130 -6.41 31.43 -0.31
CA LEU A 130 -6.33 31.59 -1.76
C LEU A 130 -5.52 32.84 -2.05
N VAL A 131 -4.45 32.71 -2.81
CA VAL A 131 -3.53 33.81 -3.15
C VAL A 131 -3.45 34.02 -4.67
N GLU A 132 -3.24 35.26 -5.07
CA GLU A 132 -3.10 35.69 -6.46
C GLU A 132 -1.64 35.79 -6.90
N ASN A 133 -0.72 35.89 -5.94
CA ASN A 133 0.72 36.00 -6.20
C ASN A 133 1.55 35.55 -4.98
N LYS A 134 2.87 35.46 -5.22
CA LYS A 134 3.85 35.03 -4.22
C LYS A 134 3.93 35.96 -3.01
N ASP A 135 3.75 37.25 -3.20
CA ASP A 135 3.91 38.22 -2.11
C ASP A 135 2.83 38.02 -1.06
N GLN A 136 1.56 37.81 -1.47
CA GLN A 136 0.46 37.50 -0.56
C GLN A 136 0.72 36.19 0.22
N PHE A 137 1.33 35.19 -0.41
CA PHE A 137 1.67 33.97 0.28
C PHE A 137 2.80 34.19 1.28
N SER A 138 3.81 34.99 0.92
CA SER A 138 4.93 35.33 1.81
C SER A 138 4.46 36.13 3.04
N GLU A 139 3.57 37.12 2.87
CA GLU A 139 2.97 37.86 3.97
C GLU A 139 2.15 36.92 4.91
N TRP A 140 1.40 35.98 4.32
CA TRP A 140 0.66 35.01 5.12
C TRP A 140 1.58 34.09 5.92
N LEU A 141 2.72 33.64 5.35
CA LEU A 141 3.69 32.80 6.05
C LEU A 141 4.21 33.45 7.35
N GLU A 142 4.28 34.77 7.44
CA GLU A 142 4.67 35.47 8.67
C GLU A 142 3.65 35.26 9.81
N THR A 143 2.42 34.85 9.49
CA THR A 143 1.30 34.69 10.45
C THR A 143 1.17 33.27 10.99
N VAL A 144 1.89 32.26 10.44
CA VAL A 144 1.68 30.84 10.76
C VAL A 144 2.48 30.35 11.98
N LYS A 145 3.43 31.14 12.44
CA LYS A 145 4.28 30.76 13.57
C LYS A 145 3.47 30.37 14.79
N GLY A 146 3.76 29.16 15.32
CA GLY A 146 3.09 28.63 16.50
C GLY A 146 1.67 28.11 16.26
N LYS A 147 1.23 27.93 15.00
CA LYS A 147 -0.11 27.44 14.65
C LYS A 147 -0.07 26.11 13.93
N PHE A 148 -1.18 25.37 14.00
CA PHE A 148 -1.48 24.29 13.06
C PHE A 148 -2.04 24.89 11.77
N VAL A 149 -1.66 24.34 10.62
CA VAL A 149 -2.07 24.82 9.30
C VAL A 149 -2.88 23.75 8.57
N LEU A 150 -4.11 24.10 8.15
CA LEU A 150 -4.94 23.30 7.26
C LEU A 150 -4.40 23.43 5.83
N VAL A 151 -3.98 22.30 5.22
CA VAL A 151 -3.26 22.30 3.95
C VAL A 151 -4.01 21.63 2.79
N SER A 152 -5.24 21.20 3.01
CA SER A 152 -6.09 20.61 1.97
C SER A 152 -7.20 21.56 1.55
N GLN A 153 -7.68 21.35 0.32
CA GLN A 153 -8.87 22.00 -0.18
C GLN A 153 -10.09 21.67 0.69
N LYS A 154 -11.03 22.61 0.79
CA LYS A 154 -12.34 22.38 1.41
C LYS A 154 -13.26 21.67 0.42
N GLU A 155 -13.83 20.56 0.84
CA GLU A 155 -14.89 19.87 0.09
C GLU A 155 -16.26 20.50 0.37
N ILE A 156 -17.08 20.59 -0.67
CA ILE A 156 -18.44 21.18 -0.58
C ILE A 156 -19.49 20.20 -0.07
N THR A 157 -19.22 18.90 -0.20
CA THR A 157 -20.13 17.82 0.23
C THR A 157 -19.35 16.59 0.61
N GLY A 158 -19.83 15.85 1.60
CA GLY A 158 -19.33 14.51 1.96
C GLY A 158 -20.14 13.36 1.35
N ARG A 159 -21.10 13.65 0.47
CA ARG A 159 -21.82 12.60 -0.26
C ARG A 159 -21.00 12.12 -1.44
N THR A 160 -21.01 10.81 -1.65
CA THR A 160 -20.36 10.17 -2.80
C THR A 160 -21.06 10.53 -4.11
N ASP A 161 -20.34 10.45 -5.22
CA ASP A 161 -20.93 10.74 -6.53
C ASP A 161 -22.08 9.77 -6.86
N SER A 162 -21.97 8.50 -6.48
CA SER A 162 -23.06 7.52 -6.62
C SER A 162 -24.32 7.89 -5.85
N GLN A 163 -24.20 8.49 -4.68
CA GLN A 163 -25.38 8.98 -3.93
C GLN A 163 -25.99 10.25 -4.55
N TRP A 164 -25.16 11.11 -5.13
CA TRP A 164 -25.67 12.23 -5.90
C TRP A 164 -26.42 11.73 -7.14
N GLU A 165 -25.88 10.75 -7.84
CA GLU A 165 -26.50 10.13 -9.01
C GLU A 165 -27.84 9.48 -8.67
N GLU A 166 -27.92 8.80 -7.51
CA GLU A 166 -29.13 8.08 -7.09
C GLU A 166 -30.24 9.02 -6.56
N TYR A 167 -29.90 10.07 -5.79
CA TYR A 167 -30.87 10.83 -5.00
C TYR A 167 -31.04 12.29 -5.41
N ALA A 168 -30.17 12.86 -6.23
CA ALA A 168 -30.29 14.23 -6.69
C ALA A 168 -31.04 14.31 -8.02
N THR A 169 -31.57 15.49 -8.34
CA THR A 169 -31.94 15.79 -9.72
C THR A 169 -30.69 15.93 -10.57
N GLU A 170 -30.77 15.61 -11.86
CA GLU A 170 -29.65 15.78 -12.81
C GLU A 170 -29.05 17.18 -12.74
N GLU A 171 -29.91 18.24 -12.74
CA GLU A 171 -29.48 19.63 -12.63
C GLU A 171 -28.68 19.89 -11.35
N SER A 172 -29.13 19.36 -10.20
CA SER A 172 -28.44 19.53 -8.92
C SER A 172 -27.09 18.82 -8.90
N PHE A 173 -27.01 17.62 -9.50
CA PHE A 173 -25.79 16.86 -9.59
C PHE A 173 -24.76 17.55 -10.49
N GLU A 174 -25.17 17.98 -11.68
CA GLU A 174 -24.30 18.74 -12.60
C GLU A 174 -23.80 20.04 -11.96
N LYS A 175 -24.67 20.78 -11.28
CA LYS A 175 -24.27 21.98 -10.54
C LYS A 175 -23.24 21.68 -9.46
N MET A 176 -23.41 20.58 -8.72
CA MET A 176 -22.45 20.17 -7.68
C MET A 176 -21.10 19.84 -8.31
N LYS A 177 -21.05 19.04 -9.39
CA LYS A 177 -19.82 18.70 -10.11
C LYS A 177 -19.10 19.98 -10.57
N LYS A 178 -19.81 20.85 -11.28
CA LYS A 178 -19.25 22.11 -11.76
C LYS A 178 -18.69 22.98 -10.64
N THR A 179 -19.41 23.11 -9.54
CA THR A 179 -18.93 23.90 -8.38
C THR A 179 -17.67 23.26 -7.77
N ARG A 180 -17.60 21.92 -7.68
CA ARG A 180 -16.42 21.21 -7.19
C ARG A 180 -15.21 21.45 -8.09
N ASP A 181 -15.40 21.37 -9.40
CA ASP A 181 -14.34 21.59 -10.40
C ASP A 181 -13.82 23.05 -10.32
N GLU A 182 -14.71 24.04 -10.27
CA GLU A 182 -14.34 25.45 -10.13
C GLU A 182 -13.53 25.71 -8.85
N LEU A 183 -13.91 25.12 -7.71
CA LEU A 183 -13.17 25.25 -6.45
C LEU A 183 -11.81 24.53 -6.51
N THR A 184 -11.76 23.40 -7.19
CA THR A 184 -10.52 22.66 -7.40
C THR A 184 -9.55 23.45 -8.28
N ASP A 185 -10.04 24.05 -9.35
CA ASP A 185 -9.23 24.92 -10.22
C ASP A 185 -8.73 26.16 -9.47
N GLN A 186 -9.59 26.81 -8.68
CA GLN A 186 -9.19 27.95 -7.82
C GLN A 186 -8.10 27.55 -6.84
N TRP A 187 -8.24 26.38 -6.18
CA TRP A 187 -7.25 25.86 -5.24
C TRP A 187 -5.90 25.61 -5.90
N TYR A 188 -5.86 24.86 -7.01
CA TYR A 188 -4.60 24.58 -7.70
C TYR A 188 -3.99 25.81 -8.35
N ASN A 189 -4.80 26.77 -8.84
CA ASN A 189 -4.30 28.05 -9.33
C ASN A 189 -3.63 28.82 -8.20
N SER A 190 -4.28 28.90 -7.02
CA SER A 190 -3.70 29.54 -5.85
C SER A 190 -2.39 28.89 -5.41
N LEU A 191 -2.30 27.55 -5.39
CA LEU A 191 -1.06 26.85 -5.06
C LEU A 191 0.06 27.18 -6.06
N ARG A 192 -0.23 27.30 -7.36
CA ARG A 192 0.76 27.74 -8.36
C ARG A 192 1.20 29.20 -8.13
N ASN A 193 0.30 30.04 -7.71
CA ASN A 193 0.57 31.45 -7.43
C ASN A 193 1.46 31.68 -6.20
N THR A 194 1.62 30.67 -5.31
CA THR A 194 2.53 30.78 -4.16
C THR A 194 4.00 30.97 -4.57
N GLY A 195 4.36 30.58 -5.82
CA GLY A 195 5.74 30.59 -6.31
C GLY A 195 6.59 29.43 -5.79
N TYR A 196 6.00 28.47 -5.07
CA TYR A 196 6.64 27.24 -4.61
C TYR A 196 6.16 26.04 -5.43
N GLY A 197 7.00 25.01 -5.58
CA GLY A 197 6.55 23.71 -6.04
C GLY A 197 5.56 23.07 -5.06
N TYR A 198 4.66 22.26 -5.56
CA TYR A 198 3.61 21.66 -4.73
C TYR A 198 4.15 20.95 -3.46
N ARG A 199 5.32 20.29 -3.58
CA ARG A 199 5.99 19.62 -2.45
C ARG A 199 6.66 20.62 -1.50
N ASP A 200 7.09 21.79 -2.00
CA ASP A 200 7.88 22.78 -1.26
C ASP A 200 7.01 23.69 -0.40
N ILE A 201 5.70 23.77 -0.68
CA ILE A 201 4.75 24.57 0.13
C ILE A 201 4.73 24.10 1.59
N ASN A 202 4.72 22.78 1.83
CA ASN A 202 4.73 22.24 3.19
C ASN A 202 6.02 22.59 3.93
N SER A 203 7.15 22.51 3.25
CA SER A 203 8.45 22.89 3.81
C SER A 203 8.51 24.39 4.10
N ALA A 204 7.96 25.25 3.24
CA ALA A 204 7.88 26.68 3.48
C ALA A 204 7.05 27.02 4.72
N ILE A 205 5.92 26.32 4.93
CA ILE A 205 5.08 26.47 6.12
C ILE A 205 5.81 25.99 7.38
N GLU A 206 6.51 24.86 7.29
CA GLU A 206 7.35 24.32 8.35
C GLU A 206 8.46 25.32 8.74
N ASP A 207 9.21 25.83 7.78
CA ASP A 207 10.29 26.79 8.00
C ASP A 207 9.82 28.15 8.52
N ALA A 208 8.57 28.53 8.21
CA ALA A 208 7.91 29.71 8.78
C ALA A 208 7.48 29.51 10.24
N GLY A 209 7.69 28.34 10.82
CA GLY A 209 7.49 28.07 12.25
C GLY A 209 6.08 27.58 12.64
N ALA A 210 5.32 27.01 11.70
CA ALA A 210 4.12 26.25 12.02
C ALA A 210 4.46 25.11 12.99
N VAL A 211 3.50 24.68 13.83
CA VAL A 211 3.72 23.58 14.78
C VAL A 211 3.24 22.22 14.26
N GLY A 212 2.52 22.21 13.15
CA GLY A 212 2.08 20.99 12.49
C GLY A 212 1.16 21.28 11.31
N LEU A 213 1.04 20.31 10.41
CA LEU A 213 0.13 20.36 9.27
C LEU A 213 -1.04 19.43 9.49
N ILE A 214 -2.22 19.89 9.08
CA ILE A 214 -3.46 19.12 9.09
C ILE A 214 -3.98 19.01 7.66
N SER A 215 -4.07 17.81 7.16
CA SER A 215 -4.62 17.49 5.83
C SER A 215 -5.95 16.75 5.92
N SER A 216 -6.64 16.64 4.81
CA SER A 216 -7.74 15.71 4.59
C SER A 216 -7.72 15.27 3.13
N ARG A 217 -7.40 14.02 2.90
CA ARG A 217 -7.31 13.42 1.55
C ARG A 217 -8.48 12.49 1.32
N TRP A 218 -9.69 13.06 1.33
CA TRP A 218 -10.90 12.28 1.17
C TRP A 218 -10.90 11.44 -0.11
N SER A 219 -11.25 10.16 0.02
CA SER A 219 -11.27 9.20 -1.09
C SER A 219 -12.54 9.26 -1.93
N LYS A 220 -13.48 10.17 -1.63
CA LYS A 220 -14.85 10.23 -2.14
C LYS A 220 -15.72 9.03 -1.71
N ALA A 221 -15.31 8.31 -0.66
CA ALA A 221 -16.08 7.26 -0.01
C ALA A 221 -16.36 7.61 1.45
N PHE A 222 -17.43 7.10 2.06
CA PHE A 222 -17.79 7.39 3.44
C PHE A 222 -16.69 6.96 4.43
N GLY A 223 -16.28 7.89 5.29
CA GLY A 223 -15.34 7.64 6.38
C GLY A 223 -13.94 7.22 5.95
N ALA A 224 -13.62 7.30 4.66
CA ALA A 224 -12.34 6.86 4.14
C ALA A 224 -11.51 8.00 3.56
N ASN A 225 -10.25 8.10 3.99
CA ASN A 225 -9.24 8.98 3.42
C ASN A 225 -8.12 8.17 2.79
N LYS A 226 -7.52 8.72 1.74
CA LYS A 226 -6.25 8.22 1.19
C LYS A 226 -5.13 8.64 2.12
N VAL A 227 -4.28 7.71 2.53
CA VAL A 227 -3.17 7.98 3.45
C VAL A 227 -1.85 7.73 2.74
N PHE A 228 -0.93 8.70 2.84
CA PHE A 228 0.38 8.66 2.21
C PHE A 228 1.45 9.20 3.18
N SER A 229 2.61 9.56 2.64
CA SER A 229 3.70 10.16 3.42
C SER A 229 3.37 11.56 3.92
N ALA A 230 3.96 11.92 5.06
CA ALA A 230 4.03 13.29 5.51
C ALA A 230 4.79 14.16 4.50
N GLY A 231 4.37 15.41 4.39
CA GLY A 231 5.08 16.42 3.60
C GLY A 231 5.99 17.31 4.45
N THR A 232 6.37 16.85 5.66
CA THR A 232 7.17 17.60 6.64
C THR A 232 8.28 16.71 7.17
N GLU A 233 9.37 17.34 7.66
CA GLU A 233 10.52 16.65 8.24
C GLU A 233 10.74 16.96 9.73
N LYS A 234 10.23 18.11 10.21
CA LYS A 234 10.49 18.61 11.57
C LYS A 234 9.22 18.72 12.41
N ILE A 235 8.05 18.88 11.78
CA ILE A 235 6.76 19.04 12.44
C ILE A 235 5.77 17.94 12.10
N PRO A 236 4.83 17.58 12.98
CA PRO A 236 3.86 16.53 12.71
C PRO A 236 2.92 16.88 11.55
N ASN A 237 2.56 15.88 10.77
CA ASN A 237 1.55 15.95 9.73
C ASN A 237 0.46 14.91 9.99
N VAL A 238 -0.76 15.37 10.22
CA VAL A 238 -1.93 14.55 10.57
C VAL A 238 -3.01 14.73 9.51
N ASP A 239 -3.60 13.64 9.07
CA ASP A 239 -4.77 13.64 8.20
C ASP A 239 -6.03 13.45 9.05
N LEU A 240 -7.03 14.32 8.88
CA LEU A 240 -8.34 14.22 9.52
C LEU A 240 -9.38 13.72 8.54
N ASN A 241 -10.40 13.02 9.05
CA ASN A 241 -11.57 12.72 8.24
C ASN A 241 -12.21 14.00 7.70
N LEU A 242 -12.98 13.85 6.62
CA LEU A 242 -13.57 15.00 5.91
C LEU A 242 -14.42 15.88 6.80
N GLU A 243 -15.27 15.28 7.64
CA GLU A 243 -16.25 15.99 8.46
C GLU A 243 -15.56 16.88 9.51
N ASP A 244 -14.55 16.35 10.18
CA ASP A 244 -13.80 17.08 11.21
C ASP A 244 -12.89 18.14 10.59
N TYR A 245 -12.24 17.81 9.47
CA TYR A 245 -11.42 18.77 8.73
C TYR A 245 -12.25 19.97 8.24
N THR A 246 -13.38 19.72 7.60
CA THR A 246 -14.23 20.78 7.07
C THR A 246 -14.92 21.59 8.17
N MET A 247 -15.16 20.98 9.34
CA MET A 247 -15.60 21.71 10.53
C MET A 247 -14.53 22.69 10.99
N LEU A 248 -13.26 22.26 11.14
CA LEU A 248 -12.16 23.17 11.48
C LEU A 248 -12.00 24.27 10.44
N TYR A 249 -12.09 23.92 9.16
CA TYR A 249 -12.01 24.89 8.07
C TYR A 249 -13.07 25.97 8.19
N ARG A 250 -14.35 25.62 8.46
CA ARG A 250 -15.44 26.59 8.68
C ARG A 250 -15.23 27.43 9.93
N LEU A 251 -14.68 26.85 11.02
CA LEU A 251 -14.36 27.63 12.22
C LEU A 251 -13.30 28.70 11.93
N VAL A 252 -12.26 28.36 11.15
CA VAL A 252 -11.26 29.34 10.71
C VAL A 252 -11.88 30.43 9.81
N GLU A 253 -12.68 30.03 8.81
CA GLU A 253 -13.35 30.97 7.88
C GLU A 253 -14.25 31.95 8.60
N ASN A 254 -14.86 31.54 9.71
CA ASN A 254 -15.74 32.40 10.52
C ASN A 254 -15.01 33.08 11.70
N ASN A 255 -13.67 33.14 11.67
CA ASN A 255 -12.82 33.80 12.66
C ASN A 255 -13.04 33.33 14.11
N GLN A 256 -13.42 32.04 14.29
CA GLN A 256 -13.65 31.43 15.61
C GLN A 256 -12.34 31.02 16.32
N LYS A 257 -11.18 31.15 15.65
CA LYS A 257 -9.85 30.83 16.18
C LYS A 257 -9.81 29.48 16.89
N PRO A 258 -10.16 28.36 16.19
CA PRO A 258 -10.20 27.08 16.83
C PRO A 258 -8.82 26.69 17.37
N VAL A 259 -8.80 26.06 18.55
CA VAL A 259 -7.60 25.47 19.15
C VAL A 259 -7.73 23.98 19.16
N ILE A 260 -6.72 23.28 18.67
CA ILE A 260 -6.64 21.82 18.73
C ILE A 260 -5.46 21.37 19.58
N LYS A 261 -5.59 20.17 20.17
CA LYS A 261 -4.49 19.43 20.79
C LYS A 261 -4.24 18.18 19.97
N VAL A 262 -3.00 17.97 19.56
CA VAL A 262 -2.55 16.81 18.80
C VAL A 262 -1.52 16.03 19.61
N ILE A 263 -1.77 14.75 19.84
CA ILE A 263 -0.78 13.77 20.33
C ILE A 263 -0.59 12.76 19.19
N ALA A 264 0.51 12.88 18.49
CA ALA A 264 0.90 11.98 17.41
C ALA A 264 2.32 11.51 17.69
N THR A 265 2.47 10.23 18.08
CA THR A 265 3.76 9.68 18.46
C THR A 265 4.29 8.75 17.39
N SER A 266 5.58 8.81 17.17
CA SER A 266 6.32 7.90 16.30
C SER A 266 7.73 7.71 16.83
N LYS A 267 8.43 6.70 16.31
CA LYS A 267 9.80 6.40 16.65
C LYS A 267 10.61 6.22 15.37
N GLU A 268 11.73 6.92 15.30
CA GLU A 268 12.72 6.74 14.25
C GLU A 268 13.69 5.62 14.62
N HIS A 269 14.07 4.79 13.65
CA HIS A 269 15.00 3.67 13.82
C HIS A 269 16.31 3.85 13.04
N GLY A 270 16.51 5.01 12.39
CA GLY A 270 17.62 5.23 11.45
C GLY A 270 17.41 4.42 10.16
N ASP A 271 18.48 4.11 9.47
CA ASP A 271 18.41 3.28 8.27
C ASP A 271 18.32 1.81 8.66
N VAL A 272 17.29 1.13 8.14
CA VAL A 272 17.05 -0.30 8.35
C VAL A 272 17.11 -1.07 7.03
N PRO A 273 17.53 -2.35 7.04
CA PRO A 273 17.54 -3.17 5.83
C PRO A 273 16.11 -3.42 5.33
N THR A 274 16.00 -3.52 4.00
CA THR A 274 14.74 -3.74 3.28
C THR A 274 14.85 -4.96 2.39
N PHE A 275 13.72 -5.64 2.19
CA PHE A 275 13.73 -6.97 1.59
C PHE A 275 12.65 -7.16 0.53
N ASN A 276 12.89 -8.12 -0.37
CA ASN A 276 11.87 -8.90 -1.06
C ASN A 276 11.82 -10.29 -0.42
N THR A 277 10.66 -10.95 -0.39
CA THR A 277 10.60 -12.38 -0.05
C THR A 277 10.46 -13.20 -1.32
N ILE A 278 11.37 -14.15 -1.50
CA ILE A 278 11.41 -15.06 -2.66
C ILE A 278 11.14 -16.47 -2.19
N GLY A 279 10.22 -17.17 -2.88
CA GLY A 279 9.93 -18.59 -2.64
C GLY A 279 10.08 -19.41 -3.91
N MET A 280 10.50 -20.70 -3.82
CA MET A 280 10.76 -21.54 -4.98
C MET A 280 10.31 -22.99 -4.80
N ILE A 281 9.70 -23.54 -5.87
CA ILE A 281 9.51 -24.96 -6.08
C ILE A 281 10.42 -25.35 -7.25
N LYS A 282 11.53 -26.01 -6.96
CA LYS A 282 12.58 -26.29 -7.93
C LYS A 282 12.08 -27.23 -9.04
N GLY A 283 12.37 -26.89 -10.28
CA GLY A 283 12.09 -27.69 -11.47
C GLY A 283 12.94 -28.96 -11.54
N VAL A 284 12.38 -30.01 -12.12
CA VAL A 284 13.07 -31.33 -12.24
C VAL A 284 13.65 -31.60 -13.63
N GLU A 285 13.15 -30.93 -14.69
CA GLU A 285 13.67 -31.10 -16.06
C GLU A 285 14.51 -29.92 -16.53
N LYS A 286 14.03 -28.70 -16.20
CA LYS A 286 14.61 -27.42 -16.62
C LYS A 286 14.65 -26.46 -15.40
N PRO A 287 15.47 -26.77 -14.39
CA PRO A 287 15.51 -26.00 -13.15
C PRO A 287 15.99 -24.56 -13.32
N GLU A 288 16.66 -24.24 -14.42
CA GLU A 288 17.15 -22.92 -14.80
C GLU A 288 16.14 -22.06 -15.57
N GLU A 289 15.02 -22.64 -16.02
CA GLU A 289 13.90 -21.88 -16.60
C GLU A 289 12.84 -21.62 -15.53
N TYR A 290 12.29 -20.39 -15.47
CA TYR A 290 11.40 -19.95 -14.40
C TYR A 290 10.00 -19.59 -14.92
N VAL A 291 8.99 -19.99 -14.16
CA VAL A 291 7.64 -19.42 -14.22
C VAL A 291 7.44 -18.64 -12.93
N MET A 292 7.18 -17.35 -13.02
CA MET A 292 7.16 -16.47 -11.87
C MET A 292 5.76 -16.00 -11.54
N LEU A 293 5.41 -16.03 -10.25
CA LEU A 293 4.26 -15.37 -9.65
C LEU A 293 4.77 -14.13 -8.93
N SER A 294 4.01 -13.05 -8.89
CA SER A 294 4.41 -11.89 -8.11
C SER A 294 3.26 -11.02 -7.62
N ALA A 295 3.50 -10.32 -6.53
CA ALA A 295 2.70 -9.25 -6.00
C ALA A 295 3.59 -8.36 -5.14
N HIS A 296 3.32 -7.06 -5.04
CA HIS A 296 4.03 -6.28 -4.03
C HIS A 296 3.49 -6.60 -2.63
N PHE A 297 4.37 -6.49 -1.65
CA PHE A 297 4.11 -6.92 -0.28
C PHE A 297 3.90 -5.75 0.67
N ASP A 298 4.52 -4.64 0.35
CA ASP A 298 4.35 -3.41 1.10
C ASP A 298 2.96 -2.81 0.91
N SER A 299 2.64 -1.87 1.75
CA SER A 299 1.44 -1.05 1.69
C SER A 299 1.70 0.29 2.34
N TRP A 300 0.84 1.26 2.09
CA TRP A 300 0.83 2.48 2.89
C TRP A 300 0.43 2.19 4.34
N ASP A 301 1.02 2.96 5.25
CA ASP A 301 0.69 2.93 6.66
C ASP A 301 -0.55 3.77 6.94
N GLY A 302 -1.38 3.29 7.85
CA GLY A 302 -2.59 3.97 8.25
C GLY A 302 -3.89 3.28 7.80
N GLY A 303 -3.85 2.44 6.80
CA GLY A 303 -4.81 1.38 6.48
C GLY A 303 -4.19 0.03 6.82
N GLN A 304 -4.87 -1.07 6.55
CA GLN A 304 -4.34 -2.42 6.74
C GLN A 304 -3.62 -2.96 5.48
N GLY A 305 -3.63 -2.21 4.37
CA GLY A 305 -3.05 -2.64 3.11
C GLY A 305 -3.67 -3.95 2.60
N THR A 306 -4.99 -4.11 2.75
CA THR A 306 -5.69 -5.33 2.39
C THR A 306 -5.86 -5.43 0.88
N THR A 307 -6.49 -4.41 0.28
CA THR A 307 -6.76 -4.38 -1.16
C THR A 307 -5.50 -4.09 -1.96
N ASP A 308 -4.68 -3.17 -1.47
CA ASP A 308 -3.45 -2.70 -2.09
C ASP A 308 -2.26 -2.96 -1.14
N ASN A 309 -1.46 -4.03 -1.34
CA ASN A 309 -1.72 -5.16 -2.22
C ASN A 309 -1.65 -6.49 -1.44
N GLY A 310 -2.22 -6.49 -0.24
CA GLY A 310 -2.23 -7.69 0.61
C GLY A 310 -2.98 -8.86 -0.04
N THR A 311 -4.09 -8.59 -0.77
CA THR A 311 -4.84 -9.64 -1.47
C THR A 311 -4.02 -10.30 -2.57
N GLY A 312 -3.28 -9.54 -3.37
CA GLY A 312 -2.33 -10.10 -4.33
C GLY A 312 -1.32 -11.00 -3.65
N SER A 313 -0.74 -10.53 -2.55
CA SER A 313 0.27 -11.28 -1.80
C SER A 313 -0.26 -12.59 -1.23
N ILE A 314 -1.45 -12.62 -0.60
CA ILE A 314 -2.01 -13.88 -0.06
C ILE A 314 -2.48 -14.84 -1.16
N VAL A 315 -2.93 -14.32 -2.31
CA VAL A 315 -3.26 -15.17 -3.47
C VAL A 315 -2.01 -15.87 -4.00
N MET A 316 -0.88 -15.17 -4.08
CA MET A 316 0.40 -15.78 -4.49
C MET A 316 0.92 -16.81 -3.48
N LEU A 317 0.77 -16.52 -2.16
CA LEU A 317 1.08 -17.49 -1.10
C LEU A 317 0.25 -18.77 -1.24
N GLU A 318 -1.07 -18.63 -1.41
CA GLU A 318 -1.98 -19.76 -1.55
C GLU A 318 -1.73 -20.54 -2.85
N ALA A 319 -1.48 -19.85 -3.96
CA ALA A 319 -1.12 -20.49 -5.23
C ALA A 319 0.14 -21.35 -5.08
N MET A 320 1.18 -20.85 -4.43
CA MET A 320 2.40 -21.62 -4.17
C MET A 320 2.14 -22.83 -3.27
N ARG A 321 1.30 -22.68 -2.23
CA ARG A 321 0.88 -23.80 -1.37
C ARG A 321 0.20 -24.91 -2.17
N ILE A 322 -0.77 -24.54 -3.02
CA ILE A 322 -1.54 -25.45 -3.85
C ILE A 322 -0.62 -26.14 -4.88
N LEU A 323 0.22 -25.37 -5.56
CA LEU A 323 1.19 -25.88 -6.52
C LEU A 323 2.17 -26.87 -5.85
N LYS A 324 2.68 -26.56 -4.67
CA LYS A 324 3.54 -27.48 -3.91
C LYS A 324 2.83 -28.78 -3.57
N LYS A 325 1.56 -28.73 -3.23
CA LYS A 325 0.75 -29.91 -2.88
C LYS A 325 0.42 -30.77 -4.11
N LEU A 326 -0.01 -30.16 -5.22
CA LEU A 326 -0.57 -30.86 -6.38
C LEU A 326 0.44 -31.07 -7.50
N TYR A 327 1.49 -30.27 -7.55
CA TYR A 327 2.54 -30.31 -8.58
C TYR A 327 3.94 -30.12 -7.97
N PRO A 328 4.36 -31.02 -7.02
CA PRO A 328 5.58 -30.85 -6.25
C PRO A 328 6.87 -30.96 -7.07
N ASN A 329 6.80 -31.53 -8.26
CA ASN A 329 7.93 -31.75 -9.17
C ASN A 329 7.65 -31.06 -10.52
N PRO A 330 7.63 -29.75 -10.58
CA PRO A 330 7.34 -29.03 -11.82
C PRO A 330 8.46 -29.21 -12.84
N LYS A 331 8.13 -29.10 -14.13
CA LYS A 331 9.13 -29.19 -15.19
C LYS A 331 10.18 -28.07 -15.09
N ARG A 332 9.70 -26.82 -14.90
CA ARG A 332 10.49 -25.60 -14.66
C ARG A 332 10.39 -25.20 -13.20
N THR A 333 11.34 -24.43 -12.74
CA THR A 333 11.24 -23.82 -11.41
C THR A 333 10.05 -22.84 -11.36
N ILE A 334 9.15 -23.03 -10.38
CA ILE A 334 8.11 -22.07 -10.07
C ILE A 334 8.64 -21.17 -8.96
N MET A 335 8.70 -19.87 -9.23
CA MET A 335 9.21 -18.87 -8.31
C MET A 335 8.09 -17.91 -7.93
N VAL A 336 8.14 -17.36 -6.71
CA VAL A 336 7.30 -16.23 -6.31
C VAL A 336 8.15 -15.09 -5.78
N GLY A 337 7.81 -13.87 -6.17
CA GLY A 337 8.39 -12.62 -5.64
C GLY A 337 7.33 -11.81 -4.91
N HIS A 338 7.58 -11.53 -3.61
CA HIS A 338 6.84 -10.56 -2.82
C HIS A 338 7.68 -9.31 -2.70
N TRP A 339 7.34 -8.29 -3.50
CA TRP A 339 8.16 -7.10 -3.67
C TRP A 339 7.99 -6.12 -2.53
N GLY A 340 9.09 -5.58 -2.02
CA GLY A 340 9.09 -4.50 -1.05
C GLY A 340 9.24 -3.13 -1.70
N SER A 341 8.59 -2.11 -1.13
CA SER A 341 8.70 -0.71 -1.59
C SER A 341 8.25 -0.47 -3.04
N GLU A 342 7.19 -1.12 -3.43
CA GLU A 342 6.48 -0.84 -4.67
C GLU A 342 5.89 0.57 -4.63
N GLU A 343 5.16 0.88 -3.56
CA GLU A 343 4.46 2.12 -3.28
C GLU A 343 5.37 3.37 -3.27
N GLN A 344 6.68 3.18 -3.10
CA GLN A 344 7.68 4.24 -3.15
C GLN A 344 8.48 4.25 -4.46
N GLY A 345 8.05 3.49 -5.46
CA GLY A 345 8.58 3.54 -6.82
C GLY A 345 9.26 2.26 -7.31
N LEU A 346 8.66 1.08 -7.05
CA LEU A 346 9.09 -0.22 -7.58
C LEU A 346 10.52 -0.61 -7.15
N ASN A 347 10.97 -0.18 -5.96
CA ASN A 347 12.38 -0.31 -5.58
C ASN A 347 12.84 -1.76 -5.46
N GLY A 348 12.05 -2.62 -4.80
CA GLY A 348 12.42 -4.01 -4.58
C GLY A 348 12.46 -4.83 -5.86
N SER A 349 11.45 -4.71 -6.73
CA SER A 349 11.42 -5.44 -8.01
C SER A 349 12.51 -4.99 -8.96
N ARG A 350 12.82 -3.68 -8.99
CA ARG A 350 13.94 -3.15 -9.79
C ARG A 350 15.28 -3.71 -9.32
N ALA A 351 15.52 -3.70 -8.01
CA ALA A 351 16.74 -4.26 -7.44
C ALA A 351 16.87 -5.77 -7.73
N PHE A 352 15.77 -6.52 -7.70
CA PHE A 352 15.80 -7.93 -8.08
C PHE A 352 16.28 -8.15 -9.52
N VAL A 353 15.83 -7.31 -10.45
CA VAL A 353 16.26 -7.35 -11.86
C VAL A 353 17.75 -7.03 -11.99
N GLU A 354 18.26 -6.10 -11.20
CA GLU A 354 19.67 -5.69 -11.21
C GLU A 354 20.58 -6.74 -10.56
N ASP A 355 20.12 -7.39 -9.47
CA ASP A 355 20.91 -8.33 -8.69
C ASP A 355 20.91 -9.75 -9.24
N TYR A 356 19.87 -10.16 -10.01
CA TYR A 356 19.67 -11.51 -10.54
C TYR A 356 19.39 -11.53 -12.06
N PRO A 357 20.21 -10.92 -12.90
CA PRO A 357 19.96 -10.86 -14.34
C PRO A 357 19.88 -12.24 -14.98
N GLU A 358 20.63 -13.24 -14.49
CA GLU A 358 20.58 -14.61 -14.97
C GLU A 358 19.25 -15.32 -14.70
N ILE A 359 18.56 -14.97 -13.62
CA ILE A 359 17.20 -15.46 -13.34
C ILE A 359 16.22 -14.77 -14.27
N VAL A 360 16.31 -13.44 -14.38
CA VAL A 360 15.40 -12.61 -15.17
C VAL A 360 15.42 -13.01 -16.64
N ASP A 361 16.61 -13.24 -17.22
CA ASP A 361 16.78 -13.67 -18.61
C ASP A 361 16.15 -15.05 -18.91
N ASN A 362 15.92 -15.85 -17.87
CA ASN A 362 15.36 -17.20 -17.96
C ASN A 362 13.90 -17.28 -17.50
N ILE A 363 13.23 -16.16 -17.22
CA ILE A 363 11.80 -16.13 -16.93
C ILE A 363 11.00 -16.34 -18.23
N GLN A 364 10.26 -17.43 -18.29
CA GLN A 364 9.44 -17.80 -19.45
C GLN A 364 8.05 -17.14 -19.40
N ALA A 365 7.52 -16.92 -18.21
CA ALA A 365 6.26 -16.22 -17.98
C ALA A 365 6.26 -15.65 -16.56
N LEU A 366 5.63 -14.47 -16.38
CA LEU A 366 5.42 -13.84 -15.10
C LEU A 366 3.93 -13.46 -14.97
N PHE A 367 3.34 -13.81 -13.84
CA PHE A 367 1.97 -13.47 -13.47
C PHE A 367 2.01 -12.56 -12.25
N ASN A 368 1.66 -11.29 -12.45
CA ASN A 368 1.58 -10.31 -11.38
C ASN A 368 0.13 -10.00 -11.03
N GLN A 369 -0.18 -9.85 -9.74
CA GLN A 369 -1.49 -9.42 -9.28
C GLN A 369 -1.34 -8.17 -8.41
N ASP A 370 -1.97 -7.09 -8.88
CA ASP A 370 -1.97 -5.77 -8.24
C ASP A 370 -3.20 -4.93 -8.63
N ASN A 371 -4.36 -5.58 -8.72
CA ASN A 371 -5.60 -4.93 -9.15
C ASN A 371 -6.71 -5.03 -8.10
N GLY A 372 -6.34 -5.13 -6.83
CA GLY A 372 -7.30 -5.17 -5.73
C GLY A 372 -8.00 -6.52 -5.57
N THR A 373 -9.23 -6.48 -5.08
CA THR A 373 -10.04 -7.65 -4.71
C THR A 373 -11.16 -7.88 -5.70
N GLY A 374 -11.67 -9.11 -5.72
CA GLY A 374 -12.84 -9.50 -6.49
C GLY A 374 -12.50 -10.44 -7.65
N ARG A 375 -13.47 -10.61 -8.53
CA ARG A 375 -13.31 -11.48 -9.68
C ARG A 375 -12.36 -10.87 -10.70
N VAL A 376 -11.39 -11.67 -11.17
CA VAL A 376 -10.55 -11.28 -12.32
C VAL A 376 -11.43 -11.20 -13.56
N VAL A 377 -11.45 -10.05 -14.20
CA VAL A 377 -12.26 -9.77 -15.41
C VAL A 377 -11.38 -9.45 -16.62
N ASP A 378 -10.14 -9.03 -16.38
CA ASP A 378 -9.17 -8.69 -17.40
C ASP A 378 -7.80 -9.29 -17.07
N LEU A 379 -7.08 -9.70 -18.12
CA LEU A 379 -5.67 -10.05 -18.07
C LEU A 379 -4.91 -9.17 -19.05
N SER A 380 -4.04 -8.32 -18.55
CA SER A 380 -3.16 -7.50 -19.38
C SER A 380 -1.93 -8.31 -19.77
N GLY A 381 -1.68 -8.46 -21.08
CA GLY A 381 -0.47 -9.10 -21.61
C GLY A 381 0.58 -8.05 -21.96
N SER A 382 1.77 -8.15 -21.37
CA SER A 382 2.93 -7.34 -21.75
C SER A 382 4.04 -8.24 -22.27
N GLY A 383 4.57 -7.93 -23.45
CA GLY A 383 5.61 -8.74 -24.11
C GLY A 383 5.13 -10.03 -24.77
N PHE A 384 3.84 -10.35 -24.72
CA PHE A 384 3.23 -11.52 -25.38
C PHE A 384 2.58 -11.09 -26.69
N LEU A 385 3.30 -11.16 -27.81
CA LEU A 385 2.83 -10.70 -29.12
C LEU A 385 1.58 -11.42 -29.64
N HIS A 386 1.31 -12.64 -29.18
CA HIS A 386 0.21 -13.49 -29.64
C HIS A 386 -0.74 -13.95 -28.53
N SER A 387 -0.70 -13.31 -27.35
CA SER A 387 -1.53 -13.70 -26.20
C SER A 387 -3.02 -13.42 -26.38
N TYR A 388 -3.40 -12.62 -27.38
CA TYR A 388 -4.80 -12.29 -27.67
C TYR A 388 -5.53 -13.35 -28.52
N ASP A 389 -4.81 -14.37 -28.97
CA ASP A 389 -5.35 -15.46 -29.81
C ASP A 389 -5.80 -16.67 -28.95
N TYR A 390 -5.65 -16.62 -27.66
CA TYR A 390 -6.01 -17.63 -26.66
C TYR A 390 -7.01 -17.06 -25.67
#